data_98c06dbaf019b032af0db0c92b5f0a3c
#
_entry.id   98c06dbaf019b032af0db0c92b5f0a3c
#
_cell.length_a   1.000
_cell.length_b   1.000
_cell.length_c   1.000
_cell.angle_alpha   90.00
_cell.angle_beta   90.00
_cell.angle_gamma   90.00
#
_symmetry.space_group_name_H-M   'P 1'
#
loop_
_entity.id
_entity.type
_entity.pdbx_description
1 polymer ?
#
loop_
_entity_poly.entity_id
_entity_poly.type
_entity_poly.pdbx_seq_one_letter_code
_entity_poly.pdbx_strand_id
1 'polypeptide(L)'
;MSSLVRAELVKIRTVRTLLWVALANFALLLITAVSVSASESSVQSAEDDRSVAQIAAIAIVFALICGIIVMAGEATHGTITQTLLVTPVRERVLVAKAIVAALIGLVLAVLAEAIVLAITIPGASLDVHNARLVLLGVLIGAPLAGALGVGLGAVVHGQGAAIAMSLVWLLIGENLAPVVSESAGKYTPGRAFGALASGDRVGHELLGMSAGGVAAAVWAALFVAAGLFALLGRDV
;
A
#
# COMPACT_ATOMS: atom_id res chain seq x y z
N MET A 1 -20.51 -8.74 -10.74
CA MET A 1 -19.17 -8.38 -10.19
C MET A 1 -18.11 -8.24 -11.28
N SER A 2 -17.93 -9.22 -12.19
CA SER A 2 -16.90 -9.15 -13.23
C SER A 2 -17.02 -7.94 -14.16
N SER A 3 -18.23 -7.59 -14.60
CA SER A 3 -18.48 -6.41 -15.42
C SER A 3 -18.14 -5.08 -14.72
N LEU A 4 -18.42 -5.00 -13.42
CA LEU A 4 -18.14 -3.82 -12.62
C LEU A 4 -16.63 -3.62 -12.41
N VAL A 5 -15.90 -4.68 -12.06
CA VAL A 5 -14.43 -4.67 -11.96
C VAL A 5 -13.81 -4.28 -13.30
N ARG A 6 -14.34 -4.79 -14.41
CA ARG A 6 -13.87 -4.45 -15.76
C ARG A 6 -14.10 -2.97 -16.09
N ALA A 7 -15.23 -2.41 -15.69
CA ALA A 7 -15.52 -0.99 -15.87
C ALA A 7 -14.57 -0.12 -15.05
N GLU A 8 -14.29 -0.48 -13.79
CA GLU A 8 -13.34 0.22 -12.94
C GLU A 8 -11.90 0.14 -13.51
N LEU A 9 -11.47 -1.01 -14.05
CA LEU A 9 -10.17 -1.15 -14.72
C LEU A 9 -10.04 -0.26 -15.96
N VAL A 10 -11.11 -0.06 -16.73
CA VAL A 10 -11.10 0.86 -17.87
C VAL A 10 -10.95 2.31 -17.40
N LYS A 11 -11.63 2.71 -16.31
CA LYS A 11 -11.51 4.06 -15.74
C LYS A 11 -10.07 4.38 -15.33
N ILE A 12 -9.33 3.43 -14.75
CA ILE A 12 -7.94 3.63 -14.33
C ILE A 12 -7.05 4.10 -15.48
N ARG A 13 -7.26 3.60 -16.70
CA ARG A 13 -6.48 4.01 -17.87
C ARG A 13 -6.63 5.49 -18.21
N THR A 14 -7.72 6.12 -17.77
CA THR A 14 -8.02 7.53 -18.06
C THR A 14 -7.59 8.47 -16.92
N VAL A 15 -7.30 7.93 -15.73
CA VAL A 15 -6.91 8.71 -14.55
C VAL A 15 -5.40 9.00 -14.58
N ARG A 16 -5.02 10.16 -15.14
CA ARG A 16 -3.62 10.58 -15.26
C ARG A 16 -2.88 10.64 -13.91
N THR A 17 -3.59 10.96 -12.82
CA THR A 17 -3.01 11.04 -11.48
C THR A 17 -2.40 9.70 -11.04
N LEU A 18 -3.06 8.57 -11.33
CA LEU A 18 -2.52 7.24 -11.02
C LEU A 18 -1.21 6.96 -11.77
N LEU A 19 -1.12 7.40 -13.02
CA LEU A 19 0.12 7.27 -13.80
C LEU A 19 1.27 8.07 -13.16
N TRP A 20 1.01 9.33 -12.76
CA TRP A 20 2.03 10.14 -12.10
C TRP A 20 2.47 9.56 -10.76
N VAL A 21 1.55 9.02 -9.97
CA VAL A 21 1.86 8.33 -8.70
C VAL A 21 2.70 7.08 -8.95
N ALA A 22 2.37 6.28 -9.98
CA ALA A 22 3.18 5.12 -10.35
C ALA A 22 4.58 5.53 -10.83
N LEU A 23 4.69 6.57 -11.67
CA LEU A 23 5.99 7.10 -12.12
C LEU A 23 6.82 7.62 -10.94
N ALA A 24 6.21 8.32 -9.98
CA ALA A 24 6.90 8.77 -8.77
C ALA A 24 7.41 7.59 -7.92
N ASN A 25 6.60 6.53 -7.77
CA ASN A 25 7.03 5.29 -7.12
C ASN A 25 8.26 4.70 -7.80
N PHE A 26 8.23 4.52 -9.12
CA PHE A 26 9.35 3.94 -9.86
C PHE A 26 10.58 4.83 -9.86
N ALA A 27 10.43 6.15 -9.96
CA ALA A 27 11.54 7.08 -9.85
C ALA A 27 12.22 6.99 -8.49
N LEU A 28 11.45 6.94 -7.40
CA LEU A 28 11.98 6.80 -6.06
C LEU A 28 12.70 5.46 -5.85
N LEU A 29 12.11 4.36 -6.36
CA LEU A 29 12.73 3.04 -6.33
C LEU A 29 14.04 2.99 -7.10
N LEU A 30 14.09 3.58 -8.30
CA LEU A 30 15.32 3.67 -9.10
C LEU A 30 16.42 4.44 -8.37
N ILE A 31 16.08 5.62 -7.82
CA ILE A 31 17.04 6.46 -7.08
C ILE A 31 17.59 5.68 -5.88
N THR A 32 16.74 5.06 -5.07
CA THR A 32 17.16 4.32 -3.87
C THR A 32 17.97 3.07 -4.21
N ALA A 33 17.53 2.28 -5.20
CA ALA A 33 18.25 1.07 -5.61
C ALA A 33 19.62 1.38 -6.23
N VAL A 34 19.70 2.42 -7.07
CA VAL A 34 20.99 2.87 -7.65
C VAL A 34 21.91 3.43 -6.57
N SER A 35 21.38 4.21 -5.62
CA SER A 35 22.19 4.76 -4.51
C SER A 35 22.80 3.65 -3.66
N VAL A 36 22.05 2.59 -3.38
CA VAL A 36 22.57 1.42 -2.63
C VAL A 36 23.61 0.67 -3.43
N SER A 37 23.36 0.45 -4.73
CA SER A 37 24.32 -0.26 -5.60
C SER A 37 25.61 0.54 -5.88
N ALA A 38 25.55 1.87 -5.80
CA ALA A 38 26.72 2.75 -6.00
C ALA A 38 27.52 2.95 -4.70
N SER A 39 26.94 2.67 -3.53
CA SER A 39 27.69 2.67 -2.28
C SER A 39 28.61 1.43 -2.28
N GLU A 40 29.92 1.63 -2.07
CA GLU A 40 30.94 0.54 -2.09
C GLU A 40 30.76 -0.50 -0.97
N SER A 41 29.73 -0.38 -0.12
CA SER A 41 29.36 -1.34 0.89
C SER A 41 28.78 -2.58 0.21
N SER A 42 29.63 -3.58 -0.05
CA SER A 42 29.17 -4.92 -0.44
C SER A 42 28.16 -5.44 0.59
N VAL A 43 27.01 -5.90 0.10
CA VAL A 43 26.06 -6.67 0.93
C VAL A 43 26.83 -7.91 1.43
N GLN A 44 27.12 -7.95 2.74
CA GLN A 44 27.99 -8.99 3.32
C GLN A 44 27.23 -9.94 4.24
N SER A 45 25.97 -9.62 4.56
CA SER A 45 25.18 -10.41 5.47
C SER A 45 23.74 -10.63 4.95
N ALA A 46 23.10 -11.70 5.45
CA ALA A 46 21.68 -11.95 5.16
C ALA A 46 20.76 -10.83 5.66
N GLU A 47 21.20 -10.01 6.62
CA GLU A 47 20.47 -8.86 7.11
C GLU A 47 20.56 -7.68 6.14
N ASP A 48 21.72 -7.50 5.50
CA ASP A 48 21.91 -6.50 4.45
C ASP A 48 21.04 -6.83 3.24
N ASP A 49 20.97 -8.10 2.82
CA ASP A 49 20.10 -8.57 1.74
C ASP A 49 18.63 -8.20 1.98
N ARG A 50 18.15 -8.43 3.21
CA ARG A 50 16.78 -8.08 3.61
C ARG A 50 16.56 -6.56 3.63
N SER A 51 17.54 -5.80 4.10
CA SER A 51 17.46 -4.34 4.16
C SER A 51 17.36 -3.74 2.77
N VAL A 52 18.15 -4.25 1.83
CA VAL A 52 18.10 -3.85 0.43
C VAL A 52 16.76 -4.22 -0.22
N ALA A 53 16.28 -5.44 0.02
CA ALA A 53 14.98 -5.87 -0.49
C ALA A 53 13.81 -5.02 0.04
N GLN A 54 13.93 -4.49 1.27
CA GLN A 54 12.92 -3.60 1.86
C GLN A 54 12.70 -2.29 1.08
N ILE A 55 13.60 -1.90 0.19
CA ILE A 55 13.39 -0.76 -0.71
C ILE A 55 12.08 -0.96 -1.50
N ALA A 56 11.75 -2.19 -1.89
CA ALA A 56 10.50 -2.50 -2.58
C ALA A 56 9.24 -2.19 -1.74
N ALA A 57 9.35 -2.11 -0.41
CA ALA A 57 8.22 -1.77 0.47
C ALA A 57 7.67 -0.35 0.26
N ILE A 58 8.40 0.53 -0.42
CA ILE A 58 7.92 1.83 -0.88
C ILE A 58 6.62 1.65 -1.68
N ALA A 59 6.49 0.56 -2.45
CA ALA A 59 5.28 0.25 -3.20
C ALA A 59 4.02 0.12 -2.33
N ILE A 60 4.13 -0.26 -1.06
CA ILE A 60 3.00 -0.37 -0.11
C ILE A 60 2.37 1.01 0.12
N VAL A 61 3.19 2.04 0.34
CA VAL A 61 2.73 3.42 0.55
C VAL A 61 2.07 3.96 -0.72
N PHE A 62 2.67 3.70 -1.88
CA PHE A 62 2.11 4.14 -3.15
C PHE A 62 0.82 3.39 -3.51
N ALA A 63 0.70 2.11 -3.15
CA ALA A 63 -0.54 1.35 -3.29
C ALA A 63 -1.67 1.93 -2.42
N LEU A 64 -1.37 2.34 -1.18
CA LEU A 64 -2.32 3.06 -0.31
C LEU A 64 -2.81 4.34 -0.98
N ILE A 65 -1.90 5.17 -1.50
CA ILE A 65 -2.24 6.42 -2.19
C ILE A 65 -3.10 6.13 -3.43
N CYS A 66 -2.76 5.12 -4.24
CA CYS A 66 -3.56 4.72 -5.39
C CYS A 66 -4.98 4.30 -4.97
N GLY A 67 -5.11 3.54 -3.88
CA GLY A 67 -6.42 3.16 -3.33
C GLY A 67 -7.26 4.36 -2.92
N ILE A 68 -6.67 5.34 -2.25
CA ILE A 68 -7.33 6.61 -1.90
C ILE A 68 -7.81 7.33 -3.19
N ILE A 69 -6.97 7.42 -4.21
CA ILE A 69 -7.29 8.10 -5.47
C ILE A 69 -8.45 7.40 -6.18
N VAL A 70 -8.46 6.07 -6.22
CA VAL A 70 -9.52 5.27 -6.86
C VAL A 70 -10.89 5.53 -6.23
N MET A 71 -10.95 5.81 -4.93
CA MET A 71 -12.21 6.08 -4.25
C MET A 71 -12.51 7.57 -4.11
N ALA A 72 -11.61 8.33 -3.46
CA ALA A 72 -11.83 9.74 -3.15
C ALA A 72 -11.75 10.64 -4.41
N GLY A 73 -11.06 10.20 -5.46
CA GLY A 73 -11.01 10.92 -6.73
C GLY A 73 -12.38 11.11 -7.35
N GLU A 74 -13.25 10.09 -7.34
CA GLU A 74 -14.61 10.22 -7.87
C GLU A 74 -15.48 11.16 -7.01
N ALA A 75 -15.31 11.16 -5.69
CA ALA A 75 -15.99 12.09 -4.81
C ALA A 75 -15.55 13.52 -5.06
N THR A 76 -14.24 13.75 -5.22
CA THR A 76 -13.67 15.08 -5.48
C THR A 76 -14.10 15.66 -6.84
N HIS A 77 -14.26 14.82 -7.86
CA HIS A 77 -14.65 15.24 -9.20
C HIS A 77 -16.18 15.13 -9.45
N GLY A 78 -16.97 14.78 -8.45
CA GLY A 78 -18.43 14.70 -8.56
C GLY A 78 -18.95 13.54 -9.44
N THR A 79 -18.11 12.57 -9.80
CA THR A 79 -18.47 11.46 -10.70
C THR A 79 -19.04 10.25 -9.93
N ILE A 80 -19.00 10.26 -8.61
CA ILE A 80 -19.51 9.16 -7.77
C ILE A 80 -21.03 8.99 -7.94
N THR A 81 -21.78 10.08 -8.10
CA THR A 81 -23.23 10.06 -8.32
C THR A 81 -23.58 9.32 -9.62
N GLN A 82 -22.85 9.56 -10.70
CA GLN A 82 -23.04 8.84 -11.96
C GLN A 82 -22.80 7.34 -11.81
N THR A 83 -21.77 6.95 -11.05
CA THR A 83 -21.45 5.55 -10.78
C THR A 83 -22.57 4.88 -9.98
N LEU A 84 -23.15 5.57 -8.99
CA LEU A 84 -24.24 5.06 -8.16
C LEU A 84 -25.60 5.02 -8.89
N LEU A 85 -25.85 5.91 -9.84
CA LEU A 85 -27.03 5.85 -10.70
C LEU A 85 -27.04 4.60 -11.58
N VAL A 86 -25.87 4.20 -12.11
CA VAL A 86 -25.74 2.97 -12.91
C VAL A 86 -25.72 1.71 -12.06
N THR A 87 -25.14 1.79 -10.85
CA THR A 87 -25.03 0.65 -9.93
C THR A 87 -25.48 1.08 -8.54
N PRO A 88 -26.78 0.95 -8.21
CA PRO A 88 -27.33 1.45 -6.95
C PRO A 88 -26.87 0.69 -5.71
N VAL A 89 -26.27 -0.49 -5.89
CA VAL A 89 -25.75 -1.32 -4.78
C VAL A 89 -24.36 -0.82 -4.38
N ARG A 90 -24.30 0.10 -3.42
CA ARG A 90 -23.09 0.78 -2.93
C ARG A 90 -22.00 -0.19 -2.48
N GLU A 91 -22.38 -1.30 -1.84
CA GLU A 91 -21.46 -2.34 -1.41
C GLU A 91 -20.66 -2.94 -2.57
N ARG A 92 -21.35 -3.22 -3.70
CA ARG A 92 -20.68 -3.79 -4.89
C ARG A 92 -19.69 -2.82 -5.52
N VAL A 93 -19.99 -1.53 -5.47
CA VAL A 93 -19.09 -0.48 -5.98
C VAL A 93 -17.83 -0.42 -5.14
N LEU A 94 -17.97 -0.37 -3.79
CA LEU A 94 -16.83 -0.31 -2.89
C LEU A 94 -15.94 -1.56 -3.02
N VAL A 95 -16.55 -2.75 -3.03
CA VAL A 95 -15.80 -4.02 -3.17
C VAL A 95 -15.10 -4.08 -4.54
N ALA A 96 -15.74 -3.65 -5.62
CA ALA A 96 -15.10 -3.62 -6.93
C ALA A 96 -13.88 -2.68 -6.94
N LYS A 97 -14.00 -1.50 -6.32
CA LYS A 97 -12.89 -0.53 -6.18
C LYS A 97 -11.76 -1.09 -5.31
N ALA A 98 -12.08 -1.77 -4.20
CA ALA A 98 -11.09 -2.42 -3.34
C ALA A 98 -10.32 -3.52 -4.09
N ILE A 99 -11.02 -4.37 -4.87
CA ILE A 99 -10.38 -5.38 -5.71
C ILE A 99 -9.44 -4.73 -6.73
N VAL A 100 -9.90 -3.68 -7.40
CA VAL A 100 -9.11 -2.98 -8.42
C VAL A 100 -7.89 -2.28 -7.79
N ALA A 101 -8.04 -1.65 -6.64
CA ALA A 101 -6.92 -1.05 -5.91
C ALA A 101 -5.92 -2.11 -5.41
N ALA A 102 -6.40 -3.27 -4.98
CA ALA A 102 -5.54 -4.40 -4.63
C ALA A 102 -4.75 -4.91 -5.85
N LEU A 103 -5.38 -5.00 -7.03
CA LEU A 103 -4.69 -5.37 -8.27
C LEU A 103 -3.63 -4.32 -8.66
N ILE A 104 -3.93 -3.03 -8.52
CA ILE A 104 -2.93 -1.96 -8.73
C ILE A 104 -1.76 -2.14 -7.76
N GLY A 105 -2.04 -2.35 -6.47
CA GLY A 105 -1.02 -2.59 -5.46
C GLY A 105 -0.14 -3.80 -5.80
N LEU A 106 -0.74 -4.89 -6.24
CA LEU A 106 0.00 -6.08 -6.68
C LEU A 106 0.92 -5.78 -7.87
N VAL A 107 0.43 -5.07 -8.87
CA VAL A 107 1.23 -4.67 -10.04
C VAL A 107 2.39 -3.76 -9.62
N LEU A 108 2.13 -2.78 -8.73
CA LEU A 108 3.18 -1.90 -8.20
C LEU A 108 4.24 -2.70 -7.44
N ALA A 109 3.84 -3.67 -6.61
CA ALA A 109 4.76 -4.52 -5.86
C ALA A 109 5.63 -5.37 -6.80
N VAL A 110 5.03 -6.09 -7.76
CA VAL A 110 5.76 -6.92 -8.71
C VAL A 110 6.77 -6.11 -9.51
N LEU A 111 6.38 -4.93 -10.00
CA LEU A 111 7.28 -4.05 -10.75
C LEU A 111 8.35 -3.44 -9.83
N ALA A 112 8.01 -3.08 -8.59
CA ALA A 112 8.97 -2.58 -7.62
C ALA A 112 10.06 -3.63 -7.31
N GLU A 113 9.66 -4.86 -7.04
CA GLU A 113 10.59 -5.95 -6.78
C GLU A 113 11.45 -6.26 -8.01
N ALA A 114 10.85 -6.29 -9.20
CA ALA A 114 11.59 -6.51 -10.44
C ALA A 114 12.67 -5.44 -10.65
N ILE A 115 12.37 -4.17 -10.39
CA ILE A 115 13.34 -3.05 -10.51
C ILE A 115 14.44 -3.18 -9.46
N VAL A 116 14.06 -3.39 -8.19
CA VAL A 116 15.03 -3.53 -7.10
C VAL A 116 15.97 -4.69 -7.38
N LEU A 117 15.45 -5.88 -7.69
CA LEU A 117 16.25 -7.07 -7.96
C LEU A 117 17.15 -6.90 -9.21
N ALA A 118 16.61 -6.29 -10.28
CA ALA A 118 17.39 -6.08 -11.51
C ALA A 118 18.61 -5.17 -11.30
N ILE A 119 18.54 -4.25 -10.34
CA ILE A 119 19.63 -3.31 -10.04
C ILE A 119 20.56 -3.89 -8.97
N THR A 120 19.99 -4.46 -7.89
CA THR A 120 20.76 -4.82 -6.69
C THR A 120 21.43 -6.19 -6.79
N ILE A 121 20.91 -7.12 -7.58
CA ILE A 121 21.61 -8.41 -7.80
C ILE A 121 22.98 -8.18 -8.44
N PRO A 122 23.10 -7.48 -9.61
CA PRO A 122 24.40 -7.26 -10.22
C PRO A 122 25.23 -6.19 -9.50
N GLY A 123 24.60 -5.17 -8.91
CA GLY A 123 25.29 -4.03 -8.33
C GLY A 123 25.73 -4.23 -6.87
N ALA A 124 24.93 -4.88 -6.06
CA ALA A 124 25.17 -5.08 -4.64
C ALA A 124 25.31 -6.56 -4.22
N SER A 125 25.33 -7.50 -5.19
CA SER A 125 25.45 -8.95 -4.95
C SER A 125 24.36 -9.54 -4.03
N LEU A 126 23.13 -9.02 -4.13
CA LEU A 126 22.00 -9.43 -3.30
C LEU A 126 21.65 -10.92 -3.47
N ASP A 127 21.56 -11.66 -2.36
CA ASP A 127 21.07 -13.03 -2.34
C ASP A 127 19.54 -13.05 -2.13
N VAL A 128 18.81 -13.40 -3.21
CA VAL A 128 17.35 -13.49 -3.21
C VAL A 128 16.83 -14.51 -2.19
N HIS A 129 17.58 -15.56 -1.86
CA HIS A 129 17.17 -16.55 -0.88
C HIS A 129 16.99 -15.92 0.51
N ASN A 130 17.88 -15.02 0.90
CA ASN A 130 17.80 -14.30 2.18
C ASN A 130 16.67 -13.26 2.19
N ALA A 131 16.37 -12.66 1.02
CA ALA A 131 15.39 -11.62 0.85
C ALA A 131 13.94 -12.12 0.65
N ARG A 132 13.73 -13.41 0.39
CA ARG A 132 12.45 -13.99 -0.04
C ARG A 132 11.25 -13.64 0.82
N LEU A 133 11.40 -13.61 2.14
CA LEU A 133 10.29 -13.30 3.06
C LEU A 133 9.90 -11.83 2.98
N VAL A 134 10.87 -10.94 2.82
CA VAL A 134 10.62 -9.50 2.61
C VAL A 134 9.84 -9.29 1.31
N LEU A 135 10.26 -9.92 0.22
CA LEU A 135 9.58 -9.83 -1.08
C LEU A 135 8.15 -10.36 -0.98
N LEU A 136 7.93 -11.54 -0.38
CA LEU A 136 6.59 -12.07 -0.13
C LEU A 136 5.74 -11.12 0.71
N GLY A 137 6.33 -10.47 1.71
CA GLY A 137 5.67 -9.47 2.54
C GLY A 137 5.19 -8.26 1.74
N VAL A 138 5.99 -7.78 0.82
CA VAL A 138 5.63 -6.65 -0.07
C VAL A 138 4.52 -7.06 -1.05
N LEU A 139 4.62 -8.26 -1.66
CA LEU A 139 3.59 -8.80 -2.57
C LEU A 139 2.22 -8.96 -1.90
N ILE A 140 2.18 -9.26 -0.60
CA ILE A 140 0.93 -9.36 0.17
C ILE A 140 0.51 -7.99 0.70
N GLY A 141 1.46 -7.20 1.17
CA GLY A 141 1.21 -5.91 1.81
C GLY A 141 0.65 -4.85 0.86
N ALA A 142 1.19 -4.74 -0.34
CA ALA A 142 0.74 -3.70 -1.28
C ALA A 142 -0.73 -3.86 -1.74
N PRO A 143 -1.24 -5.05 -2.06
CA PRO A 143 -2.68 -5.25 -2.29
C PRO A 143 -3.56 -4.87 -1.10
N LEU A 144 -3.16 -5.27 0.12
CA LEU A 144 -3.89 -4.92 1.33
C LEU A 144 -3.90 -3.41 1.59
N ALA A 145 -2.77 -2.74 1.36
CA ALA A 145 -2.66 -1.29 1.48
C ALA A 145 -3.54 -0.56 0.45
N GLY A 146 -3.60 -1.05 -0.79
CA GLY A 146 -4.51 -0.55 -1.80
C GLY A 146 -5.98 -0.64 -1.38
N ALA A 147 -6.40 -1.79 -0.86
CA ALA A 147 -7.76 -1.98 -0.33
C ALA A 147 -8.05 -1.07 0.87
N LEU A 148 -7.10 -0.94 1.81
CA LEU A 148 -7.19 -0.01 2.94
C LEU A 148 -7.37 1.43 2.44
N GLY A 149 -6.60 1.83 1.42
CA GLY A 149 -6.70 3.16 0.80
C GLY A 149 -8.09 3.47 0.24
N VAL A 150 -8.77 2.49 -0.36
CA VAL A 150 -10.16 2.65 -0.81
C VAL A 150 -11.09 2.90 0.38
N GLY A 151 -10.95 2.14 1.46
CA GLY A 151 -11.74 2.34 2.68
C GLY A 151 -11.53 3.73 3.27
N LEU A 152 -10.28 4.16 3.40
CA LEU A 152 -9.93 5.49 3.92
C LEU A 152 -10.45 6.61 3.00
N GLY A 153 -10.31 6.46 1.67
CA GLY A 153 -10.86 7.39 0.68
C GLY A 153 -12.39 7.49 0.70
N ALA A 154 -13.07 6.41 1.13
CA ALA A 154 -14.52 6.43 1.32
C ALA A 154 -14.94 7.17 2.61
N VAL A 155 -14.15 7.09 3.67
CA VAL A 155 -14.42 7.80 4.94
C VAL A 155 -14.14 9.30 4.80
N VAL A 156 -13.00 9.65 4.20
CA VAL A 156 -12.54 11.05 4.07
C VAL A 156 -13.03 11.65 2.75
N HIS A 157 -13.74 12.79 2.82
CA HIS A 157 -14.44 13.39 1.66
C HIS A 157 -13.54 14.08 0.62
N GLY A 158 -12.24 14.14 0.84
CA GLY A 158 -11.31 14.84 -0.07
C GLY A 158 -10.08 14.02 -0.37
N GLN A 159 -9.75 13.85 -1.65
CA GLN A 159 -8.56 13.10 -2.07
C GLN A 159 -7.28 13.64 -1.42
N GLY A 160 -7.06 14.95 -1.46
CA GLY A 160 -5.89 15.59 -0.85
C GLY A 160 -5.86 15.42 0.67
N ALA A 161 -7.02 15.59 1.34
CA ALA A 161 -7.13 15.43 2.79
C ALA A 161 -6.85 13.97 3.23
N ALA A 162 -7.38 12.99 2.50
CA ALA A 162 -7.15 11.58 2.79
C ALA A 162 -5.67 11.20 2.65
N ILE A 163 -5.01 11.65 1.57
CA ILE A 163 -3.57 11.42 1.36
C ILE A 163 -2.76 12.11 2.45
N ALA A 164 -3.03 13.39 2.72
CA ALA A 164 -2.29 14.14 3.75
C ALA A 164 -2.44 13.49 5.12
N MET A 165 -3.66 13.10 5.52
CA MET A 165 -3.92 12.46 6.80
C MET A 165 -3.20 11.10 6.92
N SER A 166 -3.18 10.29 5.85
CA SER A 166 -2.47 9.02 5.86
C SER A 166 -0.95 9.21 5.98
N LEU A 167 -0.38 10.20 5.29
CA LEU A 167 1.05 10.49 5.38
C LEU A 167 1.43 11.08 6.75
N VAL A 168 0.62 11.99 7.30
CA VAL A 168 0.83 12.51 8.67
C VAL A 168 0.77 11.38 9.69
N TRP A 169 -0.19 10.45 9.55
CA TRP A 169 -0.24 9.27 10.42
C TRP A 169 1.03 8.41 10.29
N LEU A 170 1.46 8.09 9.08
CA LEU A 170 2.67 7.29 8.85
C LEU A 170 3.94 7.95 9.39
N LEU A 171 4.08 9.27 9.25
CA LEU A 171 5.29 9.98 9.65
C LEU A 171 5.30 10.35 11.14
N ILE A 172 4.15 10.68 11.71
CA ILE A 172 4.04 11.20 13.08
C ILE A 172 3.32 10.20 13.98
N GLY A 173 2.14 9.75 13.60
CA GLY A 173 1.29 8.86 14.40
C GLY A 173 1.97 7.55 14.76
N GLU A 174 2.63 6.91 13.78
CA GLU A 174 3.36 5.66 13.98
C GLU A 174 4.53 5.79 14.96
N ASN A 175 5.18 6.96 15.02
CA ASN A 175 6.27 7.21 15.96
C ASN A 175 5.79 7.58 17.36
N LEU A 176 4.60 8.18 17.48
CA LEU A 176 4.02 8.56 18.78
C LEU A 176 3.25 7.40 19.45
N ALA A 177 2.66 6.50 18.67
CA ALA A 177 1.84 5.41 19.20
C ALA A 177 2.57 4.54 20.25
N PRO A 178 3.84 4.13 20.08
CA PRO A 178 4.57 3.35 21.09
C PRO A 178 4.88 4.13 22.35
N VAL A 179 5.00 5.46 22.26
CA VAL A 179 5.22 6.33 23.42
C VAL A 179 4.01 6.32 24.35
N VAL A 180 2.80 6.23 23.77
CA VAL A 180 1.55 6.15 24.53
C VAL A 180 1.31 4.76 25.08
N SER A 181 1.58 3.72 24.29
CA SER A 181 1.48 2.32 24.71
C SER A 181 2.38 1.45 23.83
N GLU A 182 3.42 0.90 24.42
CA GLU A 182 4.38 0.02 23.72
C GLU A 182 3.69 -1.19 23.08
N SER A 183 2.79 -1.84 23.83
CA SER A 183 2.08 -3.03 23.36
C SER A 183 1.07 -2.71 22.24
N ALA A 184 0.27 -1.63 22.39
CA ALA A 184 -0.70 -1.24 21.38
C ALA A 184 -0.03 -0.63 20.13
N GLY A 185 1.10 0.07 20.33
CA GLY A 185 1.88 0.67 19.25
C GLY A 185 2.36 -0.34 18.21
N LYS A 186 2.58 -1.61 18.59
CA LYS A 186 2.99 -2.67 17.65
C LYS A 186 1.92 -3.04 16.62
N TYR A 187 0.65 -2.80 16.94
CA TYR A 187 -0.50 -3.16 16.09
C TYR A 187 -1.02 -2.00 15.23
N THR A 188 -0.37 -0.85 15.22
CA THR A 188 -0.75 0.26 14.35
C THR A 188 -0.63 -0.11 12.86
N PRO A 189 -1.39 0.53 11.96
CA PRO A 189 -1.40 0.17 10.54
C PRO A 189 -0.01 0.14 9.92
N GLY A 190 0.79 1.21 10.07
CA GLY A 190 2.10 1.29 9.46
C GLY A 190 3.09 0.25 10.00
N ARG A 191 3.06 -0.01 11.32
CA ARG A 191 3.90 -1.06 11.92
C ARG A 191 3.47 -2.46 11.51
N ALA A 192 2.17 -2.71 11.33
CA ALA A 192 1.66 -3.98 10.82
C ALA A 192 2.15 -4.25 9.38
N PHE A 193 2.06 -3.26 8.50
CA PHE A 193 2.61 -3.35 7.15
C PHE A 193 4.15 -3.41 7.15
N GLY A 194 4.80 -2.66 8.04
CA GLY A 194 6.25 -2.71 8.23
C GLY A 194 6.72 -4.09 8.68
N ALA A 195 6.03 -4.72 9.64
CA ALA A 195 6.32 -6.07 10.11
C ALA A 195 6.16 -7.10 8.98
N LEU A 196 5.11 -6.98 8.16
CA LEU A 196 4.90 -7.83 7.00
C LEU A 196 6.04 -7.68 5.98
N ALA A 197 6.47 -6.46 5.70
CA ALA A 197 7.52 -6.15 4.74
C ALA A 197 8.95 -6.33 5.27
N SER A 198 9.15 -6.56 6.58
CA SER A 198 10.48 -6.78 7.16
C SER A 198 10.93 -8.25 7.11
N GLY A 199 10.02 -9.19 6.76
CA GLY A 199 10.27 -10.61 6.92
C GLY A 199 10.39 -10.98 8.42
N ASP A 200 10.90 -12.15 8.73
CA ASP A 200 11.07 -12.60 10.14
C ASP A 200 12.22 -11.90 10.88
N ARG A 201 12.33 -10.58 10.74
CA ARG A 201 13.19 -9.79 11.62
C ARG A 201 12.54 -9.70 13.00
N VAL A 202 13.01 -10.49 13.92
CA VAL A 202 12.59 -10.45 15.33
C VAL A 202 13.31 -9.27 15.99
N GLY A 203 12.83 -8.06 15.75
CA GLY A 203 13.15 -6.91 16.60
C GLY A 203 12.08 -6.78 17.68
N HIS A 204 12.44 -6.38 18.88
CA HIS A 204 11.48 -6.17 19.99
C HIS A 204 10.38 -5.12 19.65
N GLU A 205 10.56 -4.36 18.59
CA GLU A 205 9.67 -3.24 18.22
C GLU A 205 8.56 -3.61 17.23
N LEU A 206 8.70 -4.69 16.46
CA LEU A 206 7.73 -5.11 15.45
C LEU A 206 7.14 -6.48 15.78
N LEU A 207 5.97 -6.74 15.22
CA LEU A 207 5.36 -8.07 15.21
C LEU A 207 6.17 -9.00 14.29
N GLY A 208 6.10 -10.32 14.51
CA GLY A 208 6.57 -11.27 13.50
C GLY A 208 5.75 -11.13 12.19
N MET A 209 6.32 -11.56 11.06
CA MET A 209 5.72 -11.41 9.73
C MET A 209 4.28 -11.90 9.64
N SER A 210 3.97 -13.07 10.20
CA SER A 210 2.62 -13.65 10.18
C SER A 210 1.62 -12.82 10.98
N ALA A 211 2.00 -12.38 12.19
CA ALA A 211 1.16 -11.52 13.03
C ALA A 211 0.98 -10.13 12.40
N GLY A 212 2.02 -9.58 11.79
CA GLY A 212 1.96 -8.34 11.01
C GLY A 212 1.01 -8.46 9.82
N GLY A 213 1.06 -9.59 9.10
CA GLY A 213 0.16 -9.86 7.98
C GLY A 213 -1.31 -9.95 8.41
N VAL A 214 -1.60 -10.64 9.52
CA VAL A 214 -2.95 -10.69 10.08
C VAL A 214 -3.42 -9.29 10.52
N ALA A 215 -2.58 -8.54 11.23
CA ALA A 215 -2.91 -7.17 11.65
C ALA A 215 -3.15 -6.24 10.45
N ALA A 216 -2.33 -6.31 9.40
CA ALA A 216 -2.53 -5.55 8.16
C ALA A 216 -3.84 -5.90 7.45
N ALA A 217 -4.19 -7.20 7.38
CA ALA A 217 -5.45 -7.66 6.82
C ALA A 217 -6.67 -7.18 7.65
N VAL A 218 -6.57 -7.22 8.98
CA VAL A 218 -7.59 -6.69 9.87
C VAL A 218 -7.78 -5.18 9.66
N TRP A 219 -6.71 -4.41 9.57
CA TRP A 219 -6.79 -2.98 9.28
C TRP A 219 -7.42 -2.70 7.92
N ALA A 220 -7.02 -3.42 6.87
CA ALA A 220 -7.63 -3.28 5.55
C ALA A 220 -9.14 -3.58 5.60
N ALA A 221 -9.55 -4.67 6.27
CA ALA A 221 -10.95 -5.02 6.43
C ALA A 221 -11.74 -3.97 7.24
N LEU A 222 -11.18 -3.45 8.34
CA LEU A 222 -11.80 -2.42 9.17
C LEU A 222 -12.03 -1.12 8.38
N PHE A 223 -11.03 -0.66 7.62
CA PHE A 223 -11.19 0.57 6.83
C PHE A 223 -12.16 0.38 5.67
N VAL A 224 -12.17 -0.77 5.00
CA VAL A 224 -13.17 -1.09 3.97
C VAL A 224 -14.58 -1.14 4.58
N ALA A 225 -14.76 -1.75 5.75
CA ALA A 225 -16.04 -1.76 6.46
C ALA A 225 -16.46 -0.35 6.88
N ALA A 226 -15.56 0.44 7.48
CA ALA A 226 -15.84 1.84 7.82
C ALA A 226 -16.22 2.68 6.59
N GLY A 227 -15.52 2.48 5.47
CA GLY A 227 -15.86 3.11 4.19
C GLY A 227 -17.23 2.73 3.68
N LEU A 228 -17.65 1.47 3.86
CA LEU A 228 -18.99 1.02 3.52
C LEU A 228 -20.05 1.71 4.36
N PHE A 229 -19.86 1.75 5.67
CA PHE A 229 -20.78 2.47 6.57
C PHE A 229 -20.89 3.95 6.22
N ALA A 230 -19.76 4.60 5.92
CA ALA A 230 -19.73 5.98 5.48
C ALA A 230 -20.51 6.20 4.17
N LEU A 231 -20.42 5.27 3.21
CA LEU A 231 -21.18 5.35 1.95
C LEU A 231 -22.68 5.10 2.13
N LEU A 232 -23.06 4.17 3.03
CA LEU A 232 -24.47 3.85 3.27
C LEU A 232 -25.19 4.99 3.99
N GLY A 233 -24.53 5.71 4.88
CA GLY A 233 -25.08 6.84 5.63
C GLY A 233 -25.15 8.17 4.85
N ARG A 234 -24.70 8.22 3.60
CA ARG A 234 -24.75 9.44 2.76
C ARG A 234 -26.02 9.46 1.92
N ASP A 235 -26.80 10.51 2.07
CA ASP A 235 -27.82 10.88 1.10
C ASP A 235 -27.12 11.47 -0.13
N VAL A 236 -27.19 10.78 -1.28
CA VAL A 236 -26.63 11.19 -2.57
C VAL A 236 -27.78 11.44 -3.54
#